data_7add6ee07675b27c2bacb21317078ffc
#
_entry.id   7add6ee07675b27c2bacb21317078ffc
#
_cell.length_a   1.000
_cell.length_b   1.000
_cell.length_c   1.000
_cell.angle_alpha   90.00
_cell.angle_beta   90.00
_cell.angle_gamma   90.00
#
_symmetry.space_group_name_H-M   'P 1'
#
loop_
_entity.id
_entity.type
_entity.pdbx_description
1 polymer ?
#
loop_
_entity_poly.entity_id
_entity_poly.type
_entity_poly.pdbx_seq_one_letter_code
_entity_poly.pdbx_strand_id
1 'polypeptide(L)'
;MKLGLGSYSYRWSIGHKDRTPSSPITCIDLLGITSKLDLDVLQIADNMPVHNIETQTLDQLYRTAQKQGINLEIGMQSFSTESIKLYLDIAQRLDARILRIALDGNDVGTSDDIIAKEFKNILPIAEKINCKIAIENHFAFPSDRMANIIKLVDEEYLGACLDVANSICAGEWPNETIDCLKDYTINLHIKDYQFSIDPYGVGFSIEGVPLGKGLTNVAGLLSKFKDKDISVIYEHWLPWPGNFEDARKNEDIWTIESIAYLKSLKSGYNQTL
;
A
#
# COMPACT_ATOMS: atom_id res chain seq x y z
N MET A 1 7.88 7.65 -11.78
CA MET A 1 7.01 7.38 -10.60
C MET A 1 5.58 7.78 -10.92
N LYS A 2 4.61 6.91 -10.62
CA LYS A 2 3.15 7.16 -10.66
C LYS A 2 2.64 7.43 -9.25
N LEU A 3 1.76 8.42 -9.08
CA LEU A 3 1.15 8.70 -7.77
C LEU A 3 -0.19 7.97 -7.65
N GLY A 4 -0.44 7.36 -6.52
CA GLY A 4 -1.65 6.58 -6.28
C GLY A 4 -2.31 6.81 -4.93
N LEU A 5 -3.56 6.37 -4.85
CA LEU A 5 -4.36 6.33 -3.64
C LEU A 5 -4.50 4.89 -3.15
N GLY A 6 -4.14 4.62 -1.90
CA GLY A 6 -4.42 3.37 -1.23
C GLY A 6 -5.78 3.38 -0.53
N SER A 7 -6.50 2.26 -0.53
CA SER A 7 -7.79 2.15 0.13
C SER A 7 -7.73 2.41 1.65
N TYR A 8 -6.57 2.22 2.27
CA TYR A 8 -6.36 2.55 3.69
C TYR A 8 -6.42 4.05 4.00
N SER A 9 -6.37 4.93 2.98
CA SER A 9 -6.66 6.36 3.14
C SER A 9 -8.13 6.65 3.48
N TYR A 10 -9.01 5.65 3.31
CA TYR A 10 -10.44 5.73 3.63
C TYR A 10 -10.90 4.57 4.53
N ARG A 11 -10.00 4.15 5.44
CA ARG A 11 -10.22 3.03 6.36
C ARG A 11 -11.56 3.08 7.07
N TRP A 12 -11.90 4.24 7.64
CA TRP A 12 -13.12 4.40 8.43
C TRP A 12 -14.37 4.51 7.56
N SER A 13 -14.25 5.13 6.40
CA SER A 13 -15.34 5.24 5.42
C SER A 13 -15.67 3.92 4.72
N ILE A 14 -14.69 3.02 4.59
CA ILE A 14 -14.88 1.63 4.12
C ILE A 14 -15.49 0.79 5.25
N GLY A 15 -15.02 0.97 6.45
CA GLY A 15 -15.26 0.14 7.62
C GLY A 15 -14.02 -0.67 8.02
N HIS A 16 -13.77 -0.74 9.32
CA HIS A 16 -12.60 -1.45 9.84
C HIS A 16 -12.93 -2.14 11.15
N LYS A 17 -12.68 -3.45 11.23
CA LYS A 17 -12.95 -4.30 12.40
C LYS A 17 -14.43 -4.19 12.83
N ASP A 18 -14.67 -3.74 14.05
CA ASP A 18 -15.99 -3.57 14.68
C ASP A 18 -16.72 -2.28 14.27
N ARG A 19 -16.10 -1.44 13.43
CA ARG A 19 -16.65 -0.16 12.99
C ARG A 19 -17.01 -0.20 11.51
N THR A 20 -18.32 -0.28 11.23
CA THR A 20 -18.83 -0.24 9.87
C THR A 20 -19.80 0.93 9.73
N PRO A 21 -19.57 1.87 8.81
CA PRO A 21 -20.51 2.96 8.57
C PRO A 21 -21.82 2.43 7.96
N SER A 22 -22.92 3.18 8.12
CA SER A 22 -24.22 2.81 7.56
C SER A 22 -24.23 2.78 6.03
N SER A 23 -23.30 3.53 5.40
CA SER A 23 -23.10 3.56 3.96
C SER A 23 -21.60 3.53 3.67
N PRO A 24 -20.99 2.33 3.62
CA PRO A 24 -19.58 2.19 3.28
C PRO A 24 -19.27 2.69 1.87
N ILE A 25 -18.12 3.34 1.70
CA ILE A 25 -17.66 3.66 0.35
C ILE A 25 -17.22 2.40 -0.39
N THR A 26 -17.45 2.40 -1.70
CA THR A 26 -17.16 1.28 -2.59
C THR A 26 -15.85 1.50 -3.36
N CYS A 27 -15.38 0.45 -4.05
CA CYS A 27 -14.23 0.56 -4.95
C CYS A 27 -14.48 1.57 -6.10
N ILE A 28 -15.75 1.74 -6.52
CA ILE A 28 -16.13 2.73 -7.54
C ILE A 28 -16.04 4.15 -6.98
N ASP A 29 -16.42 4.35 -5.72
CA ASP A 29 -16.27 5.64 -5.05
C ASP A 29 -14.80 6.02 -4.90
N LEU A 30 -13.94 5.05 -4.49
CA LEU A 30 -12.49 5.25 -4.42
C LEU A 30 -11.88 5.62 -5.77
N LEU A 31 -12.32 4.95 -6.86
CA LEU A 31 -11.89 5.30 -8.21
C LEU A 31 -12.30 6.72 -8.58
N GLY A 32 -13.52 7.15 -8.21
CA GLY A 32 -13.98 8.50 -8.39
C GLY A 32 -13.14 9.55 -7.62
N ILE A 33 -12.72 9.21 -6.41
CA ILE A 33 -11.82 10.06 -5.60
C ILE A 33 -10.43 10.13 -6.25
N THR A 34 -9.87 8.99 -6.67
CA THR A 34 -8.57 8.90 -7.36
C THR A 34 -8.55 9.78 -8.61
N SER A 35 -9.62 9.72 -9.41
CA SER A 35 -9.80 10.54 -10.61
C SER A 35 -9.89 12.04 -10.29
N LYS A 36 -10.69 12.43 -9.31
CA LYS A 36 -10.82 13.83 -8.87
C LYS A 36 -9.52 14.42 -8.36
N LEU A 37 -8.70 13.60 -7.74
CA LEU A 37 -7.37 13.98 -7.25
C LEU A 37 -6.30 13.90 -8.35
N ASP A 38 -6.67 13.58 -9.60
CA ASP A 38 -5.74 13.47 -10.75
C ASP A 38 -4.53 12.61 -10.39
N LEU A 39 -4.81 11.38 -9.96
CA LEU A 39 -3.82 10.36 -9.61
C LEU A 39 -3.77 9.26 -10.66
N ASP A 40 -2.60 8.64 -10.79
CA ASP A 40 -2.29 7.64 -11.81
C ASP A 40 -2.75 6.22 -11.42
N VAL A 41 -2.92 5.96 -10.10
CA VAL A 41 -3.11 4.59 -9.56
C VAL A 41 -4.15 4.58 -8.45
N LEU A 42 -5.00 3.54 -8.46
CA LEU A 42 -5.81 3.13 -7.30
C LEU A 42 -5.34 1.76 -6.82
N GLN A 43 -4.88 1.66 -5.59
CA GLN A 43 -4.57 0.39 -4.95
C GLN A 43 -5.66 0.01 -3.95
N ILE A 44 -6.32 -1.14 -4.17
CA ILE A 44 -7.35 -1.69 -3.30
C ILE A 44 -6.72 -2.78 -2.44
N ALA A 45 -6.49 -2.48 -1.16
CA ALA A 45 -5.84 -3.36 -0.21
C ALA A 45 -6.85 -4.30 0.50
N ASP A 46 -6.35 -5.07 1.45
CA ASP A 46 -7.10 -6.08 2.21
C ASP A 46 -8.24 -5.52 3.08
N ASN A 47 -8.28 -4.21 3.35
CA ASN A 47 -9.41 -3.57 4.01
C ASN A 47 -10.67 -3.46 3.13
N MET A 48 -10.54 -3.72 1.82
CA MET A 48 -11.64 -3.89 0.86
C MET A 48 -11.37 -5.15 0.01
N PRO A 49 -11.55 -6.37 0.57
CA PRO A 49 -11.12 -7.60 -0.07
C PRO A 49 -11.80 -7.79 -1.43
N VAL A 50 -11.01 -7.72 -2.51
CA VAL A 50 -11.55 -7.77 -3.88
C VAL A 50 -12.24 -9.08 -4.22
N HIS A 51 -11.92 -10.18 -3.54
CA HIS A 51 -12.59 -11.47 -3.71
C HIS A 51 -14.03 -11.51 -3.18
N ASN A 52 -14.43 -10.51 -2.36
CA ASN A 52 -15.79 -10.34 -1.88
C ASN A 52 -16.61 -9.38 -2.76
N ILE A 53 -15.99 -8.76 -3.78
CA ILE A 53 -16.67 -7.84 -4.68
C ILE A 53 -17.31 -8.65 -5.82
N GLU A 54 -18.57 -8.34 -6.13
CA GLU A 54 -19.29 -9.00 -7.23
C GLU A 54 -18.56 -8.81 -8.56
N THR A 55 -18.52 -9.86 -9.36
CA THR A 55 -17.84 -9.88 -10.66
C THR A 55 -18.27 -8.72 -11.57
N GLN A 56 -19.57 -8.40 -11.58
CA GLN A 56 -20.11 -7.29 -12.39
C GLN A 56 -19.53 -5.93 -11.95
N THR A 57 -19.34 -5.74 -10.64
CA THR A 57 -18.73 -4.53 -10.07
C THR A 57 -17.23 -4.46 -10.41
N LEU A 58 -16.51 -5.58 -10.36
CA LEU A 58 -15.11 -5.64 -10.83
C LEU A 58 -14.98 -5.28 -12.31
N ASP A 59 -15.88 -5.77 -13.16
CA ASP A 59 -15.91 -5.42 -14.59
C ASP A 59 -16.23 -3.94 -14.83
N GLN A 60 -17.09 -3.35 -14.01
CA GLN A 60 -17.38 -1.91 -14.03
C GLN A 60 -16.15 -1.10 -13.59
N LEU A 61 -15.49 -1.52 -12.50
CA LEU A 61 -14.27 -0.90 -11.97
C LEU A 61 -13.19 -0.86 -13.06
N TYR A 62 -12.91 -2.01 -13.69
CA TYR A 62 -11.94 -2.12 -14.78
C TYR A 62 -12.25 -1.16 -15.92
N ARG A 63 -13.49 -1.25 -16.49
CA ARG A 63 -13.88 -0.39 -17.62
C ARG A 63 -13.81 1.09 -17.29
N THR A 64 -14.17 1.47 -16.06
CA THR A 64 -14.14 2.87 -15.64
C THR A 64 -12.70 3.36 -15.43
N ALA A 65 -11.84 2.54 -14.82
CA ALA A 65 -10.42 2.84 -14.63
C ALA A 65 -9.71 3.03 -15.97
N GLN A 66 -9.93 2.10 -16.92
CA GLN A 66 -9.38 2.20 -18.29
C GLN A 66 -9.81 3.48 -19.00
N LYS A 67 -11.10 3.84 -18.92
CA LYS A 67 -11.62 5.08 -19.52
C LYS A 67 -10.99 6.34 -18.92
N GLN A 68 -10.61 6.29 -17.63
CA GLN A 68 -9.99 7.41 -16.90
C GLN A 68 -8.47 7.39 -16.97
N GLY A 69 -7.84 6.37 -17.56
CA GLY A 69 -6.38 6.22 -17.58
C GLY A 69 -5.76 5.90 -16.22
N ILE A 70 -6.56 5.35 -15.28
CA ILE A 70 -6.10 4.99 -13.94
C ILE A 70 -5.71 3.51 -13.91
N ASN A 71 -4.49 3.22 -13.45
CA ASN A 71 -4.04 1.84 -13.24
C ASN A 71 -4.63 1.29 -11.95
N LEU A 72 -4.97 0.01 -11.96
CA LEU A 72 -5.44 -0.71 -10.77
C LEU A 72 -4.32 -1.54 -10.18
N GLU A 73 -4.22 -1.55 -8.88
CA GLU A 73 -3.40 -2.44 -8.07
C GLU A 73 -4.28 -3.07 -6.99
N ILE A 74 -4.00 -4.30 -6.60
CA ILE A 74 -4.76 -4.99 -5.55
C ILE A 74 -3.84 -5.52 -4.47
N GLY A 75 -4.38 -5.72 -3.27
CA GLY A 75 -3.61 -6.20 -2.14
C GLY A 75 -4.35 -7.20 -1.30
N MET A 76 -3.59 -8.08 -0.66
CA MET A 76 -4.06 -9.05 0.31
C MET A 76 -3.13 -9.11 1.52
N GLN A 77 -3.61 -9.72 2.61
CA GLN A 77 -2.83 -9.99 3.81
C GLN A 77 -2.65 -11.49 3.98
N SER A 78 -1.54 -11.87 4.60
CA SER A 78 -1.13 -13.24 4.88
C SER A 78 -0.77 -14.08 3.64
N PHE A 79 0.21 -14.97 3.83
CA PHE A 79 0.70 -15.84 2.79
C PHE A 79 -0.19 -17.10 2.68
N SER A 80 -0.80 -17.28 1.53
CA SER A 80 -1.57 -18.49 1.17
C SER A 80 -1.52 -18.68 -0.33
N THR A 81 -0.96 -19.80 -0.79
CA THR A 81 -0.83 -20.14 -2.21
C THR A 81 -2.18 -20.10 -2.93
N GLU A 82 -3.24 -20.63 -2.32
CA GLU A 82 -4.59 -20.64 -2.88
C GLU A 82 -5.15 -19.22 -3.01
N SER A 83 -4.98 -18.42 -1.95
CA SER A 83 -5.44 -17.02 -1.96
C SER A 83 -4.68 -16.19 -2.98
N ILE A 84 -3.36 -16.37 -3.11
CA ILE A 84 -2.56 -15.65 -4.10
C ILE A 84 -3.01 -15.99 -5.52
N LYS A 85 -3.28 -17.27 -5.83
CA LYS A 85 -3.83 -17.68 -7.15
C LYS A 85 -5.18 -17.04 -7.43
N LEU A 86 -6.09 -17.03 -6.44
CA LEU A 86 -7.37 -16.36 -6.56
C LEU A 86 -7.21 -14.86 -6.86
N TYR A 87 -6.30 -14.20 -6.14
CA TYR A 87 -6.04 -12.77 -6.38
C TYR A 87 -5.35 -12.50 -7.71
N LEU A 88 -4.51 -13.41 -8.23
CA LEU A 88 -3.95 -13.31 -9.58
C LEU A 88 -5.03 -13.45 -10.67
N ASP A 89 -6.02 -14.32 -10.48
CA ASP A 89 -7.17 -14.42 -11.39
C ASP A 89 -7.99 -13.10 -11.42
N ILE A 90 -8.17 -12.48 -10.24
CA ILE A 90 -8.82 -11.16 -10.13
C ILE A 90 -7.92 -10.07 -10.73
N ALA A 91 -6.60 -10.13 -10.50
CA ALA A 91 -5.63 -9.20 -11.10
C ALA A 91 -5.69 -9.24 -12.63
N GLN A 92 -5.80 -10.43 -13.22
CA GLN A 92 -5.98 -10.59 -14.66
C GLN A 92 -7.28 -9.92 -15.16
N ARG A 93 -8.39 -10.07 -14.44
CA ARG A 93 -9.68 -9.43 -14.77
C ARG A 93 -9.61 -7.91 -14.71
N LEU A 94 -8.88 -7.37 -13.73
CA LEU A 94 -8.73 -5.94 -13.51
C LEU A 94 -7.58 -5.31 -14.31
N ASP A 95 -6.78 -6.10 -15.04
CA ASP A 95 -5.50 -5.69 -15.64
C ASP A 95 -4.58 -5.03 -14.59
N ALA A 96 -4.63 -5.55 -13.36
CA ALA A 96 -3.83 -5.02 -12.26
C ALA A 96 -2.35 -5.38 -12.45
N ARG A 97 -1.46 -4.39 -12.25
CA ARG A 97 -0.02 -4.54 -12.49
C ARG A 97 0.77 -4.95 -11.26
N ILE A 98 0.19 -4.75 -10.09
CA ILE A 98 0.77 -5.12 -8.80
C ILE A 98 -0.26 -5.89 -7.98
N LEU A 99 0.17 -7.03 -7.44
CA LEU A 99 -0.46 -7.71 -6.31
C LEU A 99 0.42 -7.48 -5.08
N ARG A 100 -0.02 -6.62 -4.17
CA ARG A 100 0.64 -6.39 -2.89
C ARG A 100 0.25 -7.48 -1.90
N ILE A 101 1.22 -8.05 -1.20
CA ILE A 101 1.01 -9.08 -0.16
C ILE A 101 1.70 -8.61 1.13
N ALA A 102 0.93 -8.30 2.17
CA ALA A 102 1.47 -8.08 3.49
C ALA A 102 1.73 -9.43 4.17
N LEU A 103 2.99 -9.76 4.41
CA LEU A 103 3.35 -10.87 5.28
C LEU A 103 3.19 -10.44 6.73
N ASP A 104 2.49 -11.24 7.55
CA ASP A 104 2.15 -10.86 8.90
C ASP A 104 2.28 -12.03 9.89
N GLY A 105 1.83 -11.82 11.12
CA GLY A 105 2.03 -12.64 12.30
C GLY A 105 2.08 -14.14 12.11
N ASN A 106 1.15 -14.71 11.35
CA ASN A 106 1.15 -16.14 11.04
C ASN A 106 2.29 -16.57 10.10
N ASP A 107 2.77 -15.64 9.27
CA ASP A 107 3.81 -15.93 8.28
C ASP A 107 5.21 -15.90 8.90
N VAL A 108 5.38 -15.21 10.05
CA VAL A 108 6.66 -15.09 10.77
C VAL A 108 7.21 -16.46 11.19
N GLY A 109 6.34 -17.42 11.50
CA GLY A 109 6.72 -18.80 11.87
C GLY A 109 7.18 -19.66 10.69
N THR A 110 6.92 -19.26 9.44
CA THR A 110 7.29 -20.01 8.24
C THR A 110 8.71 -19.65 7.81
N SER A 111 9.53 -20.64 7.46
CA SER A 111 10.91 -20.37 7.01
C SER A 111 10.94 -19.67 5.65
N ASP A 112 11.98 -18.85 5.44
CA ASP A 112 12.17 -18.11 4.19
C ASP A 112 12.26 -19.02 2.97
N ASP A 113 12.92 -20.19 3.11
CA ASP A 113 13.02 -21.18 2.02
C ASP A 113 11.66 -21.73 1.59
N ILE A 114 10.74 -21.97 2.54
CA ILE A 114 9.38 -22.43 2.24
C ILE A 114 8.63 -21.34 1.49
N ILE A 115 8.66 -20.11 2.00
CA ILE A 115 7.98 -18.97 1.35
C ILE A 115 8.56 -18.73 -0.04
N ALA A 116 9.88 -18.73 -0.20
CA ALA A 116 10.55 -18.54 -1.48
C ALA A 116 10.19 -19.64 -2.49
N LYS A 117 10.15 -20.91 -2.05
CA LYS A 117 9.76 -22.03 -2.89
C LYS A 117 8.31 -21.88 -3.40
N GLU A 118 7.40 -21.47 -2.54
CA GLU A 118 6.01 -21.27 -2.93
C GLU A 118 5.86 -20.08 -3.91
N PHE A 119 6.59 -18.99 -3.70
CA PHE A 119 6.62 -17.90 -4.68
C PHE A 119 7.12 -18.39 -6.05
N LYS A 120 8.22 -19.15 -6.11
CA LYS A 120 8.71 -19.71 -7.37
C LYS A 120 7.67 -20.54 -8.12
N ASN A 121 6.77 -21.24 -7.40
CA ASN A 121 5.67 -22.01 -7.99
C ASN A 121 4.55 -21.11 -8.54
N ILE A 122 4.39 -19.91 -7.99
CA ILE A 122 3.29 -18.98 -8.32
C ILE A 122 3.70 -18.00 -9.42
N LEU A 123 4.95 -17.54 -9.43
CA LEU A 123 5.43 -16.48 -10.30
C LEU A 123 5.19 -16.71 -11.80
N PRO A 124 5.24 -17.95 -12.36
CA PRO A 124 4.86 -18.17 -13.77
C PRO A 124 3.43 -17.74 -14.11
N ILE A 125 2.51 -17.77 -13.14
CA ILE A 125 1.13 -17.27 -13.32
C ILE A 125 1.15 -15.74 -13.37
N ALA A 126 1.86 -15.10 -12.44
CA ALA A 126 2.01 -13.65 -12.34
C ALA A 126 2.67 -13.07 -13.61
N GLU A 127 3.74 -13.69 -14.10
CA GLU A 127 4.42 -13.36 -15.34
C GLU A 127 3.49 -13.41 -16.55
N LYS A 128 2.74 -14.50 -16.68
CA LYS A 128 1.80 -14.70 -17.81
C LYS A 128 0.77 -13.58 -17.94
N ILE A 129 0.33 -13.00 -16.82
CA ILE A 129 -0.66 -11.91 -16.79
C ILE A 129 -0.01 -10.53 -16.63
N ASN A 130 1.32 -10.46 -16.63
CA ASN A 130 2.10 -9.23 -16.43
C ASN A 130 1.72 -8.47 -15.14
N CYS A 131 1.55 -9.21 -14.04
CA CYS A 131 1.26 -8.68 -12.70
C CYS A 131 2.42 -9.03 -11.75
N LYS A 132 3.17 -8.04 -11.26
CA LYS A 132 4.24 -8.26 -10.30
C LYS A 132 3.68 -8.46 -8.89
N ILE A 133 4.32 -9.32 -8.12
CA ILE A 133 4.01 -9.52 -6.69
C ILE A 133 4.94 -8.64 -5.87
N ALA A 134 4.37 -7.80 -5.02
CA ALA A 134 5.11 -6.91 -4.12
C ALA A 134 4.86 -7.33 -2.67
N ILE A 135 5.90 -7.87 -1.99
CA ILE A 135 5.81 -8.21 -0.57
C ILE A 135 5.95 -6.91 0.23
N GLU A 136 5.03 -6.66 1.14
CA GLU A 136 5.09 -5.48 2.01
C GLU A 136 5.73 -5.79 3.36
N ASN A 137 6.63 -4.91 3.81
CA ASN A 137 7.06 -4.89 5.20
C ASN A 137 5.90 -4.44 6.09
N HIS A 138 5.36 -5.41 6.82
CA HIS A 138 4.22 -5.21 7.70
C HIS A 138 4.63 -5.44 9.17
N PHE A 139 3.81 -5.00 10.11
CA PHE A 139 4.12 -4.80 11.53
C PHE A 139 5.02 -5.84 12.21
N ALA A 140 4.89 -7.12 11.85
CA ALA A 140 5.59 -8.20 12.54
C ALA A 140 6.66 -8.90 11.69
N PHE A 141 6.68 -8.68 10.37
CA PHE A 141 7.59 -9.40 9.48
C PHE A 141 8.87 -8.59 9.23
N PRO A 142 10.07 -9.09 9.64
CA PRO A 142 11.33 -8.35 9.53
C PRO A 142 11.75 -8.07 8.09
N SER A 143 12.29 -6.87 7.84
CA SER A 143 12.69 -6.41 6.50
C SER A 143 13.85 -7.22 5.93
N ASP A 144 14.77 -7.70 6.76
CA ASP A 144 15.91 -8.54 6.34
C ASP A 144 15.43 -9.91 5.82
N ARG A 145 14.40 -10.49 6.44
CA ARG A 145 13.78 -11.73 5.96
C ARG A 145 13.08 -11.51 4.62
N MET A 146 12.38 -10.38 4.45
CA MET A 146 11.81 -10.02 3.14
C MET A 146 12.88 -9.95 2.05
N ALA A 147 13.96 -9.21 2.32
CA ALA A 147 15.09 -9.12 1.39
C ALA A 147 15.70 -10.49 1.08
N ASN A 148 15.80 -11.36 2.09
CA ASN A 148 16.29 -12.74 1.91
C ASN A 148 15.36 -13.57 1.02
N ILE A 149 14.04 -13.51 1.25
CA ILE A 149 13.05 -14.21 0.41
C ILE A 149 13.15 -13.75 -1.05
N ILE A 150 13.20 -12.42 -1.30
CA ILE A 150 13.31 -11.87 -2.65
C ILE A 150 14.61 -12.36 -3.32
N LYS A 151 15.75 -12.37 -2.60
CA LYS A 151 17.03 -12.91 -3.10
C LYS A 151 16.98 -14.41 -3.41
N LEU A 152 16.34 -15.20 -2.53
CA LEU A 152 16.19 -16.65 -2.73
C LEU A 152 15.32 -16.96 -3.95
N VAL A 153 14.34 -16.13 -4.23
CA VAL A 153 13.48 -16.26 -5.41
C VAL A 153 14.22 -15.84 -6.66
N ASP A 154 14.86 -14.66 -6.63
CA ASP A 154 15.67 -14.06 -7.71
C ASP A 154 14.94 -14.01 -9.06
N GLU A 155 13.68 -13.49 -9.03
CA GLU A 155 12.83 -13.41 -10.21
C GLU A 155 12.29 -11.99 -10.39
N GLU A 156 12.20 -11.52 -11.64
CA GLU A 156 11.77 -10.15 -11.97
C GLU A 156 10.35 -9.81 -11.46
N TYR A 157 9.48 -10.81 -11.36
CA TYR A 157 8.07 -10.63 -10.97
C TYR A 157 7.84 -10.65 -9.46
N LEU A 158 8.89 -10.69 -8.63
CA LEU A 158 8.83 -10.52 -7.18
C LEU A 158 9.68 -9.34 -6.73
N GLY A 159 9.11 -8.45 -5.93
CA GLY A 159 9.84 -7.33 -5.34
C GLY A 159 9.22 -6.90 -4.01
N ALA A 160 9.68 -5.78 -3.48
CA ALA A 160 9.18 -5.20 -2.26
C ALA A 160 8.15 -4.10 -2.51
N CYS A 161 7.06 -4.11 -1.73
CA CYS A 161 6.27 -2.95 -1.41
C CYS A 161 6.88 -2.35 -0.15
N LEU A 162 7.67 -1.30 -0.30
CA LEU A 162 8.30 -0.66 0.85
C LEU A 162 7.30 0.27 1.53
N ASP A 163 6.96 -0.01 2.79
CA ASP A 163 6.22 0.90 3.65
C ASP A 163 7.18 1.63 4.59
N VAL A 164 7.04 2.94 4.68
CA VAL A 164 8.00 3.80 5.39
C VAL A 164 7.89 3.77 6.90
N ALA A 165 6.84 3.17 7.46
CA ALA A 165 6.56 3.27 8.88
C ALA A 165 6.19 1.94 9.56
N ASN A 166 5.69 0.94 8.81
CA ASN A 166 5.19 -0.29 9.41
C ASN A 166 6.24 -1.03 10.24
N SER A 167 7.49 -1.08 9.79
CA SER A 167 8.60 -1.79 10.48
C SER A 167 9.01 -1.16 11.81
N ILE A 168 8.58 0.06 12.13
CA ILE A 168 8.82 0.65 13.46
C ILE A 168 8.23 -0.25 14.56
N CYS A 169 7.10 -0.90 14.27
CA CYS A 169 6.48 -1.85 15.21
C CYS A 169 7.35 -3.09 15.48
N ALA A 170 8.17 -3.49 14.50
CA ALA A 170 9.15 -4.58 14.64
C ALA A 170 10.50 -4.11 15.23
N GLY A 171 10.63 -2.83 15.60
CA GLY A 171 11.86 -2.25 16.14
C GLY A 171 12.86 -1.81 15.07
N GLU A 172 12.45 -1.74 13.81
CA GLU A 172 13.29 -1.26 12.71
C GLU A 172 12.98 0.21 12.40
N TRP A 173 14.01 1.05 12.39
CA TRP A 173 13.82 2.45 12.02
C TRP A 173 13.65 2.61 10.49
N PRO A 174 12.90 3.63 10.01
CA PRO A 174 12.62 3.82 8.59
C PRO A 174 13.86 3.81 7.69
N ASN A 175 14.97 4.39 8.11
CA ASN A 175 16.19 4.38 7.32
C ASN A 175 16.79 2.96 7.19
N GLU A 176 16.69 2.13 8.22
CA GLU A 176 17.17 0.74 8.21
C GLU A 176 16.33 -0.09 7.22
N THR A 177 14.98 0.04 7.32
CA THR A 177 14.05 -0.59 6.38
C THR A 177 14.31 -0.15 4.94
N ILE A 178 14.47 1.17 4.70
CA ILE A 178 14.74 1.72 3.37
C ILE A 178 16.06 1.17 2.82
N ASP A 179 17.13 1.19 3.62
CA ASP A 179 18.44 0.70 3.15
C ASP A 179 18.43 -0.79 2.88
N CYS A 180 17.62 -1.57 3.61
CA CYS A 180 17.44 -3.01 3.38
C CYS A 180 16.66 -3.30 2.08
N LEU A 181 15.58 -2.54 1.80
CA LEU A 181 14.61 -2.91 0.76
C LEU A 181 14.66 -2.05 -0.51
N LYS A 182 15.34 -0.90 -0.52
CA LYS A 182 15.31 0.07 -1.64
C LYS A 182 15.63 -0.52 -3.01
N ASP A 183 16.56 -1.48 -3.07
CA ASP A 183 17.00 -2.07 -4.35
C ASP A 183 15.96 -3.04 -4.92
N TYR A 184 15.14 -3.63 -4.06
CA TYR A 184 14.05 -4.55 -4.39
C TYR A 184 12.71 -3.87 -4.57
N THR A 185 12.60 -2.57 -4.26
CA THR A 185 11.33 -1.85 -4.25
C THR A 185 10.75 -1.67 -5.65
N ILE A 186 9.53 -2.18 -5.84
CA ILE A 186 8.71 -2.04 -7.05
C ILE A 186 7.39 -1.28 -6.77
N ASN A 187 7.04 -1.10 -5.50
CA ASN A 187 5.87 -0.38 -5.01
C ASN A 187 6.25 0.34 -3.70
N LEU A 188 5.79 1.55 -3.48
CA LEU A 188 6.12 2.35 -2.31
C LEU A 188 4.84 2.82 -1.63
N HIS A 189 4.63 2.43 -0.37
CA HIS A 189 3.61 3.01 0.49
C HIS A 189 4.19 4.20 1.25
N ILE A 190 3.51 5.33 1.16
CA ILE A 190 3.95 6.55 1.80
C ILE A 190 2.89 7.06 2.78
N LYS A 191 3.31 7.30 4.00
CA LYS A 191 2.53 7.86 5.09
C LYS A 191 3.41 8.70 5.99
N ASP A 192 2.81 9.49 6.84
CA ASP A 192 3.53 10.30 7.82
C ASP A 192 2.99 10.07 9.23
N TYR A 193 3.84 10.26 10.22
CA TYR A 193 3.54 9.94 11.60
C TYR A 193 4.29 10.86 12.55
N GLN A 194 3.82 10.92 13.80
CA GLN A 194 4.47 11.59 14.92
C GLN A 194 4.45 10.69 16.16
N PHE A 195 5.30 11.01 17.13
CA PHE A 195 5.25 10.42 18.45
C PHE A 195 4.48 11.33 19.41
N SER A 196 3.55 10.75 20.17
CA SER A 196 2.80 11.41 21.21
C SER A 196 3.19 10.83 22.57
N ILE A 197 3.58 11.66 23.51
CA ILE A 197 3.89 11.22 24.88
C ILE A 197 2.57 10.81 25.55
N ASP A 198 2.59 9.65 26.23
CA ASP A 198 1.45 9.24 27.05
C ASP A 198 1.15 10.29 28.13
N PRO A 199 -0.12 10.69 28.32
CA PRO A 199 -0.50 11.75 29.28
C PRO A 199 -0.06 11.46 30.73
N TYR A 200 0.12 10.19 31.09
CA TYR A 200 0.59 9.76 32.40
C TYR A 200 2.11 9.52 32.48
N GLY A 201 2.83 9.77 31.37
CA GLY A 201 4.29 9.59 31.32
C GLY A 201 4.77 8.14 31.29
N VAL A 202 3.91 7.19 30.91
CA VAL A 202 4.23 5.74 30.87
C VAL A 202 4.54 5.26 29.44
N GLY A 203 5.28 6.05 28.68
CA GLY A 203 5.69 5.69 27.33
C GLY A 203 5.20 6.70 26.30
N PHE A 204 5.01 6.22 25.06
CA PHE A 204 4.56 7.02 23.93
C PHE A 204 3.73 6.17 22.97
N SER A 205 2.96 6.82 22.12
CA SER A 205 2.27 6.24 20.98
C SER A 205 2.78 6.82 19.66
N ILE A 206 2.57 6.07 18.58
CA ILE A 206 2.80 6.56 17.22
C ILE A 206 1.42 6.85 16.62
N GLU A 207 1.25 8.04 16.08
CA GLU A 207 0.02 8.50 15.48
C GLU A 207 0.27 8.98 14.05
N GLY A 208 -0.66 8.69 13.14
CA GLY A 208 -0.61 9.23 11.78
C GLY A 208 -0.87 10.75 11.78
N VAL A 209 -0.25 11.41 10.81
CA VAL A 209 -0.50 12.82 10.47
C VAL A 209 -0.53 12.99 8.95
N PRO A 210 -1.09 14.09 8.41
CA PRO A 210 -0.96 14.39 6.98
C PRO A 210 0.50 14.47 6.53
N LEU A 211 0.81 14.09 5.28
CA LEU A 211 2.17 14.13 4.75
C LEU A 211 2.79 15.54 4.86
N GLY A 212 4.05 15.55 5.27
CA GLY A 212 4.84 16.77 5.48
C GLY A 212 4.58 17.45 6.82
N LYS A 213 3.75 16.87 7.68
CA LYS A 213 3.48 17.37 9.05
C LYS A 213 4.10 16.51 10.15
N GLY A 214 4.74 15.41 9.78
CA GLY A 214 5.33 14.45 10.71
C GLY A 214 6.83 14.26 10.53
N LEU A 215 7.29 13.06 10.81
CA LEU A 215 8.69 12.68 10.87
C LEU A 215 9.22 12.05 9.58
N THR A 216 8.35 11.68 8.64
CA THR A 216 8.77 11.09 7.36
C THR A 216 9.46 12.14 6.50
N ASN A 217 10.73 11.92 6.18
CA ASN A 217 11.44 12.74 5.18
C ASN A 217 10.96 12.38 3.76
N VAL A 218 9.76 12.85 3.41
CA VAL A 218 9.08 12.50 2.14
C VAL A 218 9.93 12.87 0.93
N ALA A 219 10.50 14.07 0.89
CA ALA A 219 11.33 14.53 -0.23
C ALA A 219 12.60 13.67 -0.38
N GLY A 220 13.31 13.42 0.74
CA GLY A 220 14.49 12.55 0.74
C GLY A 220 14.18 11.11 0.33
N LEU A 221 13.02 10.59 0.74
CA LEU A 221 12.56 9.26 0.34
C LEU A 221 12.29 9.20 -1.18
N LEU A 222 11.49 10.11 -1.72
CA LEU A 222 11.18 10.13 -3.15
C LEU A 222 12.43 10.30 -4.01
N SER A 223 13.42 11.06 -3.54
CA SER A 223 14.69 11.25 -4.27
C SER A 223 15.47 9.94 -4.47
N LYS A 224 15.33 8.97 -3.53
CA LYS A 224 15.99 7.65 -3.65
C LYS A 224 15.38 6.78 -4.76
N PHE A 225 14.16 7.09 -5.19
CA PHE A 225 13.41 6.33 -6.21
C PHE A 225 13.13 7.11 -7.50
N LYS A 226 13.71 8.32 -7.67
CA LYS A 226 13.42 9.22 -8.79
C LYS A 226 13.58 8.57 -10.17
N ASP A 227 14.54 7.65 -10.31
CA ASP A 227 14.88 6.97 -11.56
C ASP A 227 14.19 5.60 -11.71
N LYS A 228 13.33 5.21 -10.75
CA LYS A 228 12.57 3.95 -10.81
C LYS A 228 11.15 4.18 -11.33
N ASP A 229 10.67 3.26 -12.18
CA ASP A 229 9.26 3.22 -12.59
C ASP A 229 8.44 2.42 -11.57
N ILE A 230 8.04 3.09 -10.50
CA ILE A 230 7.25 2.52 -9.41
C ILE A 230 6.00 3.35 -9.15
N SER A 231 5.00 2.74 -8.55
CA SER A 231 3.87 3.44 -7.94
C SER A 231 4.19 3.86 -6.52
N VAL A 232 3.79 5.08 -6.19
CA VAL A 232 3.89 5.68 -4.85
C VAL A 232 2.47 5.83 -4.34
N ILE A 233 2.08 4.99 -3.43
CA ILE A 233 0.72 4.86 -2.91
C ILE A 233 0.61 5.61 -1.58
N TYR A 234 -0.25 6.60 -1.56
CA TYR A 234 -0.56 7.33 -0.35
C TYR A 234 -1.53 6.55 0.53
N GLU A 235 -1.16 6.43 1.80
CA GLU A 235 -1.96 5.90 2.89
C GLU A 235 -1.80 6.77 4.14
N HIS A 236 -2.64 6.57 5.17
CA HIS A 236 -2.46 7.23 6.45
C HIS A 236 -3.03 6.42 7.62
N TRP A 237 -2.57 6.76 8.81
CA TRP A 237 -3.04 6.21 10.08
C TRP A 237 -3.92 7.22 10.83
N LEU A 238 -4.99 7.69 10.20
CA LEU A 238 -5.95 8.58 10.87
C LEU A 238 -6.51 7.88 12.10
N PRO A 239 -6.31 8.42 13.32
CA PRO A 239 -6.94 7.89 14.52
C PRO A 239 -8.46 7.97 14.43
N TRP A 240 -9.16 7.06 15.11
CA TRP A 240 -10.61 7.09 15.17
C TRP A 240 -11.11 8.36 15.88
N PRO A 241 -11.85 9.25 15.24
CA PRO A 241 -12.25 10.54 15.83
C PRO A 241 -13.53 10.45 16.70
N GLY A 242 -14.11 9.25 16.86
CA GLY A 242 -15.29 9.04 17.69
C GLY A 242 -16.59 8.81 16.93
N ASN A 243 -16.70 9.26 15.69
CA ASN A 243 -17.88 9.06 14.83
C ASN A 243 -17.50 9.02 13.34
N PHE A 244 -18.39 8.49 12.49
CA PHE A 244 -18.11 8.33 11.06
C PHE A 244 -18.16 9.63 10.25
N GLU A 245 -18.92 10.64 10.69
CA GLU A 245 -18.98 11.93 9.99
C GLU A 245 -17.64 12.66 10.07
N ASP A 246 -17.08 12.77 11.27
CA ASP A 246 -15.76 13.36 11.47
C ASP A 246 -14.66 12.49 10.83
N ALA A 247 -14.77 11.15 10.89
CA ALA A 247 -13.85 10.26 10.24
C ALA A 247 -13.78 10.53 8.73
N ARG A 248 -14.93 10.55 8.05
CA ARG A 248 -15.01 10.83 6.61
C ARG A 248 -14.44 12.20 6.25
N LYS A 249 -14.82 13.22 7.01
CA LYS A 249 -14.33 14.58 6.82
C LYS A 249 -12.81 14.66 6.96
N ASN A 250 -12.26 14.02 7.98
CA ASN A 250 -10.82 14.03 8.23
C ASN A 250 -10.06 13.22 7.18
N GLU A 251 -10.58 12.06 6.74
CA GLU A 251 -10.01 11.29 5.63
C GLU A 251 -9.93 12.12 4.35
N ASP A 252 -11.00 12.85 4.01
CA ASP A 252 -11.02 13.74 2.84
C ASP A 252 -9.98 14.86 2.98
N ILE A 253 -9.93 15.55 4.13
CA ILE A 253 -8.99 16.65 4.38
C ILE A 253 -7.55 16.16 4.31
N TRP A 254 -7.22 15.08 5.03
CA TRP A 254 -5.87 14.54 5.07
C TRP A 254 -5.40 14.07 3.69
N THR A 255 -6.30 13.43 2.94
CA THR A 255 -5.99 12.94 1.60
C THR A 255 -5.73 14.10 0.65
N ILE A 256 -6.58 15.13 0.64
CA ILE A 256 -6.42 16.31 -0.23
C ILE A 256 -5.11 17.05 0.08
N GLU A 257 -4.83 17.34 1.36
CA GLU A 257 -3.61 18.04 1.78
C GLU A 257 -2.35 17.25 1.42
N SER A 258 -2.36 15.95 1.70
CA SER A 258 -1.19 15.07 1.47
C SER A 258 -0.91 14.88 -0.02
N ILE A 259 -1.94 14.70 -0.84
CA ILE A 259 -1.77 14.58 -2.30
C ILE A 259 -1.29 15.90 -2.90
N ALA A 260 -1.79 17.05 -2.44
CA ALA A 260 -1.29 18.35 -2.88
C ALA A 260 0.21 18.50 -2.54
N TYR A 261 0.62 18.09 -1.33
CA TYR A 261 2.02 18.09 -0.93
C TYR A 261 2.88 17.16 -1.80
N LEU A 262 2.47 15.91 -2.05
CA LEU A 262 3.17 14.97 -2.94
C LEU A 262 3.34 15.53 -4.36
N LYS A 263 2.29 16.12 -4.92
CA LYS A 263 2.35 16.73 -6.25
C LYS A 263 3.31 17.90 -6.31
N SER A 264 3.38 18.71 -5.24
CA SER A 264 4.33 19.84 -5.16
C SER A 264 5.78 19.36 -5.20
N LEU A 265 6.09 18.24 -4.53
CA LEU A 265 7.41 17.63 -4.55
C LEU A 265 7.75 17.07 -5.94
N LYS A 266 6.80 16.35 -6.59
CA LYS A 266 6.99 15.78 -7.93
C LYS A 266 7.27 16.87 -8.99
N SER A 267 6.58 18.02 -8.92
CA SER A 267 6.82 19.14 -9.83
C SER A 267 8.16 19.84 -9.61
N GLY A 268 8.65 19.90 -8.37
CA GLY A 268 9.97 20.42 -8.04
C GLY A 268 11.12 19.61 -8.67
N TYR A 269 10.99 18.29 -8.76
CA TYR A 269 11.97 17.43 -9.44
C TYR A 269 12.05 17.67 -10.96
N ASN A 270 10.92 18.02 -11.61
CA ASN A 270 10.87 18.28 -13.05
C ASN A 270 11.41 19.66 -13.45
N GLN A 271 11.63 20.58 -12.50
CA GLN A 271 12.19 21.93 -12.76
C GLN A 271 13.71 22.01 -12.58
N THR A 272 14.34 20.93 -12.08
CA THR A 272 15.79 20.90 -11.80
C THR A 272 16.58 20.13 -12.88
N LEU A 273 15.96 19.77 -13.97
CA LEU A 273 16.54 19.20 -15.20
C LEU A 273 16.44 20.22 -16.34
#